data_7b8c3b65a4e2b0bad05bf57956c8ba11
#
_entry.id   7b8c3b65a4e2b0bad05bf57956c8ba11
#
_cell.length_a   1.000
_cell.length_b   1.000
_cell.length_c   1.000
_cell.angle_alpha   90.00
_cell.angle_beta   90.00
_cell.angle_gamma   90.00
#
_symmetry.space_group_name_H-M   'P 1'
#
loop_
_entity.id
_entity.type
_entity.pdbx_description
1 polymer ?
#
loop_
_entity_poly.entity_id
_entity_poly.type
_entity_poly.pdbx_seq_one_letter_code
_entity_poly.pdbx_strand_id
1 'polypeptide(L)'
;MHIDHSEYTILLADDSISNLEKMKSLLAGENFKLLPTLEADEVFLLAKLRLPDMIIIRLALEEGKGVTVVRQLKQSALTKQIPILYMTIPNRYEDFRKVADYEGVEFVSRPLSKRELILRINNQLLLLESQRIIERQNERIQSVSRSKDKLYSVIAHDLRAPIGTLKMILEALDHQKEKIPDDNIKNLIKMLQETTDEAFLLLENLLLWSNSRNGLLQPYRQAFSFTEAAKEVIVLQENIAEAKGIKIYNHIDRPFTGYADV
;
A
#
# COMPACT_ATOMS: atom_id res chain seq x y z
N MET A 1 12.70 -12.16 -17.08
CA MET A 1 11.28 -11.83 -16.85
C MET A 1 10.63 -11.80 -18.23
N HIS A 2 9.61 -12.60 -18.47
CA HIS A 2 8.90 -12.61 -19.76
C HIS A 2 7.74 -11.63 -19.61
N ILE A 3 7.74 -10.56 -20.41
CA ILE A 3 6.66 -9.55 -20.42
C ILE A 3 5.55 -10.10 -21.29
N ASP A 4 4.33 -10.21 -20.75
CA ASP A 4 3.15 -10.54 -21.55
C ASP A 4 2.65 -9.26 -22.22
N HIS A 5 2.95 -9.14 -23.52
CA HIS A 5 2.62 -7.94 -24.30
C HIS A 5 1.11 -7.69 -24.45
N SER A 6 0.26 -8.71 -24.23
CA SER A 6 -1.21 -8.60 -24.36
C SER A 6 -1.84 -7.68 -23.31
N GLU A 7 -1.14 -7.42 -22.22
CA GLU A 7 -1.60 -6.51 -21.17
C GLU A 7 -1.33 -5.04 -21.48
N TYR A 8 -0.41 -4.74 -22.41
CA TYR A 8 0.06 -3.38 -22.67
C TYR A 8 -0.61 -2.73 -23.87
N THR A 9 -0.93 -1.46 -23.69
CA THR A 9 -1.52 -0.60 -24.72
C THR A 9 -0.49 0.42 -25.19
N ILE A 10 -0.22 0.47 -26.50
CA ILE A 10 0.71 1.40 -27.12
C ILE A 10 -0.06 2.38 -28.01
N LEU A 11 0.05 3.67 -27.74
CA LEU A 11 -0.46 4.73 -28.61
C LEU A 11 0.57 5.02 -29.70
N LEU A 12 0.15 4.89 -30.95
CA LEU A 12 0.98 5.15 -32.15
C LEU A 12 0.53 6.42 -32.82
N ALA A 13 1.41 7.42 -32.93
CA ALA A 13 1.11 8.70 -33.53
C ALA A 13 2.07 9.03 -34.67
N ASP A 14 1.56 9.12 -35.92
CA ASP A 14 2.30 9.51 -37.13
C ASP A 14 1.29 10.14 -38.11
N ASP A 15 1.64 11.22 -38.79
CA ASP A 15 0.79 11.91 -39.78
C ASP A 15 0.71 11.16 -41.12
N SER A 16 1.39 10.04 -41.28
CA SER A 16 1.38 9.19 -42.45
C SER A 16 0.75 7.83 -42.20
N ILE A 17 -0.33 7.53 -42.91
CA ILE A 17 -0.97 6.21 -42.88
C ILE A 17 0.05 5.11 -43.20
N SER A 18 0.91 5.31 -44.22
CA SER A 18 1.94 4.33 -44.61
C SER A 18 2.93 4.03 -43.47
N ASN A 19 3.28 5.04 -42.68
CA ASN A 19 4.17 4.83 -41.53
C ASN A 19 3.48 4.12 -40.40
N LEU A 20 2.23 4.45 -40.12
CA LEU A 20 1.43 3.74 -39.10
C LEU A 20 1.26 2.25 -39.47
N GLU A 21 0.96 1.95 -40.72
CA GLU A 21 0.84 0.55 -41.16
C GLU A 21 2.19 -0.19 -41.10
N LYS A 22 3.30 0.47 -41.42
CA LYS A 22 4.64 -0.09 -41.22
C LYS A 22 4.91 -0.39 -39.74
N MET A 23 4.56 0.52 -38.80
CA MET A 23 4.72 0.31 -37.39
C MET A 23 3.85 -0.85 -36.89
N LYS A 24 2.58 -0.88 -37.29
CA LYS A 24 1.68 -2.02 -36.97
C LYS A 24 2.27 -3.35 -37.46
N SER A 25 2.81 -3.36 -38.71
CA SER A 25 3.47 -4.53 -39.27
C SER A 25 4.71 -4.96 -38.49
N LEU A 26 5.54 -4.02 -38.02
CA LEU A 26 6.70 -4.32 -37.18
C LEU A 26 6.29 -4.90 -35.84
N LEU A 27 5.17 -4.46 -35.27
CA LEU A 27 4.63 -4.93 -33.99
C LEU A 27 3.69 -6.13 -34.15
N ALA A 28 3.39 -6.55 -35.37
CA ALA A 28 2.57 -7.72 -35.64
C ALA A 28 3.18 -8.99 -35.03
N GLY A 29 2.36 -9.79 -34.34
CA GLY A 29 2.77 -11.00 -33.64
C GLY A 29 3.29 -10.81 -32.20
N GLU A 30 3.40 -9.57 -31.74
CA GLU A 30 3.81 -9.24 -30.37
C GLU A 30 2.63 -9.05 -29.40
N ASN A 31 1.40 -9.16 -29.90
CA ASN A 31 0.14 -9.08 -29.13
C ASN A 31 -0.14 -7.77 -28.38
N PHE A 32 0.57 -6.68 -28.66
CA PHE A 32 0.26 -5.37 -28.09
C PHE A 32 -1.12 -4.86 -28.50
N LYS A 33 -1.81 -4.17 -27.59
CA LYS A 33 -3.01 -3.39 -27.91
C LYS A 33 -2.56 -2.07 -28.54
N LEU A 34 -2.83 -1.87 -29.83
CA LEU A 34 -2.37 -0.68 -30.57
C LEU A 34 -3.50 0.33 -30.72
N LEU A 35 -3.24 1.59 -30.35
CA LEU A 35 -4.13 2.73 -30.54
C LEU A 35 -3.49 3.69 -31.58
N PRO A 36 -3.79 3.57 -32.86
CA PRO A 36 -3.24 4.48 -33.87
C PRO A 36 -3.99 5.81 -33.96
N THR A 37 -3.27 6.89 -34.13
CA THR A 37 -3.84 8.20 -34.55
C THR A 37 -2.96 8.89 -35.59
N LEU A 38 -3.60 9.66 -36.46
CA LEU A 38 -2.93 10.47 -37.49
C LEU A 38 -2.77 11.93 -37.03
N GLU A 39 -3.51 12.36 -36.04
CA GLU A 39 -3.63 13.77 -35.66
C GLU A 39 -2.88 14.06 -34.36
N ALA A 40 -2.02 15.08 -34.37
CA ALA A 40 -1.27 15.49 -33.19
C ALA A 40 -2.16 15.90 -32.02
N ASP A 41 -3.25 16.60 -32.29
CA ASP A 41 -4.17 17.12 -31.27
C ASP A 41 -4.92 16.01 -30.55
N GLU A 42 -5.13 14.86 -31.19
CA GLU A 42 -5.73 13.69 -30.58
C GLU A 42 -4.81 12.95 -29.60
N VAL A 43 -3.49 13.02 -29.82
CA VAL A 43 -2.53 12.24 -28.99
C VAL A 43 -2.68 12.54 -27.51
N PHE A 44 -2.76 13.82 -27.14
CA PHE A 44 -2.91 14.23 -25.75
C PHE A 44 -4.26 13.81 -25.17
N LEU A 45 -5.34 13.93 -25.95
CA LEU A 45 -6.68 13.52 -25.54
C LEU A 45 -6.75 12.00 -25.34
N LEU A 46 -6.27 11.22 -26.30
CA LEU A 46 -6.24 9.76 -26.22
C LEU A 46 -5.36 9.28 -25.05
N ALA A 47 -4.21 9.91 -24.83
CA ALA A 47 -3.34 9.60 -23.71
C ALA A 47 -4.04 9.80 -22.35
N LYS A 48 -4.83 10.87 -22.21
CA LYS A 48 -5.62 11.12 -20.98
C LYS A 48 -6.78 10.15 -20.80
N LEU A 49 -7.48 9.83 -21.88
CA LEU A 49 -8.68 9.00 -21.82
C LEU A 49 -8.37 7.50 -21.70
N ARG A 50 -7.30 7.06 -22.34
CA ARG A 50 -6.96 5.64 -22.46
C ARG A 50 -5.79 5.21 -21.59
N LEU A 51 -5.01 6.17 -21.07
CA LEU A 51 -3.80 5.95 -20.24
C LEU A 51 -2.93 4.80 -20.78
N PRO A 52 -2.43 4.93 -22.03
CA PRO A 52 -1.60 3.88 -22.63
C PRO A 52 -0.33 3.66 -21.80
N ASP A 53 0.22 2.47 -21.87
CA ASP A 53 1.46 2.13 -21.16
C ASP A 53 2.69 2.71 -21.83
N MET A 54 2.59 3.07 -23.12
CA MET A 54 3.65 3.70 -23.89
C MET A 54 3.08 4.50 -25.05
N ILE A 55 3.80 5.55 -25.46
CA ILE A 55 3.48 6.33 -26.65
C ILE A 55 4.65 6.27 -27.61
N ILE A 56 4.39 5.93 -28.88
CA ILE A 56 5.36 6.01 -29.97
C ILE A 56 4.91 7.15 -30.89
N ILE A 57 5.72 8.20 -30.96
CA ILE A 57 5.35 9.42 -31.70
C ILE A 57 6.46 9.87 -32.67
N ARG A 58 6.08 10.32 -33.85
CA ARG A 58 7.01 10.93 -34.79
C ARG A 58 7.29 12.39 -34.46
N LEU A 59 8.56 12.79 -34.52
CA LEU A 59 8.98 14.15 -34.19
C LEU A 59 8.40 15.21 -35.13
N ALA A 60 8.34 14.90 -36.41
CA ALA A 60 7.86 15.81 -37.47
C ALA A 60 6.33 15.73 -37.65
N LEU A 61 5.59 15.16 -36.67
CA LEU A 61 4.15 15.12 -36.72
C LEU A 61 3.59 16.54 -36.98
N GLU A 62 2.81 16.71 -38.02
CA GLU A 62 2.19 17.98 -38.39
C GLU A 62 3.12 19.20 -38.19
N GLU A 63 4.14 19.34 -39.05
CA GLU A 63 5.04 20.50 -39.08
C GLU A 63 5.76 20.82 -37.73
N GLY A 64 5.98 19.80 -36.88
CA GLY A 64 6.71 19.96 -35.61
C GLY A 64 5.82 20.02 -34.35
N LYS A 65 4.54 19.87 -34.49
CA LYS A 65 3.62 19.74 -33.32
C LYS A 65 4.00 18.61 -32.38
N GLY A 66 4.75 17.57 -32.81
CA GLY A 66 5.21 16.48 -31.98
C GLY A 66 5.95 16.92 -30.71
N VAL A 67 6.80 17.98 -30.81
CA VAL A 67 7.49 18.56 -29.65
C VAL A 67 6.47 19.15 -28.63
N THR A 68 5.47 19.85 -29.15
CA THR A 68 4.42 20.47 -28.31
C THR A 68 3.59 19.42 -27.60
N VAL A 69 3.23 18.36 -28.32
CA VAL A 69 2.47 17.23 -27.73
C VAL A 69 3.28 16.56 -26.63
N VAL A 70 4.56 16.27 -26.81
CA VAL A 70 5.42 15.69 -25.76
C VAL A 70 5.48 16.60 -24.54
N ARG A 71 5.64 17.92 -24.76
CA ARG A 71 5.62 18.88 -23.65
C ARG A 71 4.32 18.84 -22.87
N GLN A 72 3.18 18.83 -23.53
CA GLN A 72 1.87 18.75 -22.90
C GLN A 72 1.70 17.44 -22.13
N LEU A 73 2.11 16.31 -22.69
CA LEU A 73 2.09 15.00 -22.04
C LEU A 73 2.93 15.00 -20.74
N LYS A 74 4.14 15.56 -20.79
CA LYS A 74 5.08 15.58 -19.66
C LYS A 74 4.74 16.62 -18.59
N GLN A 75 3.97 17.64 -18.91
CA GLN A 75 3.46 18.63 -17.94
C GLN A 75 2.17 18.18 -17.24
N SER A 76 1.43 17.23 -17.78
CA SER A 76 0.19 16.74 -17.18
C SER A 76 0.45 15.67 -16.11
N ALA A 77 -0.11 15.82 -14.92
CA ALA A 77 0.02 14.86 -13.81
C ALA A 77 -0.43 13.44 -14.19
N LEU A 78 -1.42 13.30 -15.08
CA LEU A 78 -1.96 12.00 -15.49
C LEU A 78 -1.08 11.28 -16.52
N THR A 79 -0.33 12.02 -17.34
CA THR A 79 0.38 11.44 -18.49
C THR A 79 1.91 11.57 -18.40
N LYS A 80 2.44 12.34 -17.44
CA LYS A 80 3.88 12.61 -17.31
C LYS A 80 4.74 11.36 -17.14
N GLN A 81 4.19 10.31 -16.50
CA GLN A 81 4.91 9.05 -16.27
C GLN A 81 4.87 8.11 -17.49
N ILE A 82 3.99 8.33 -18.47
CA ILE A 82 3.91 7.48 -19.65
C ILE A 82 5.22 7.62 -20.46
N PRO A 83 5.95 6.52 -20.68
CA PRO A 83 7.16 6.54 -21.50
C PRO A 83 6.84 6.88 -22.95
N ILE A 84 7.70 7.69 -23.57
CA ILE A 84 7.54 8.15 -24.93
C ILE A 84 8.74 7.71 -25.76
N LEU A 85 8.50 6.92 -26.80
CA LEU A 85 9.50 6.61 -27.82
C LEU A 85 9.34 7.57 -28.98
N TYR A 86 10.30 8.44 -29.12
CA TYR A 86 10.30 9.51 -30.12
C TYR A 86 11.02 9.05 -31.38
N MET A 87 10.33 9.02 -32.51
CA MET A 87 10.93 8.64 -33.78
C MET A 87 11.40 9.87 -34.54
N THR A 88 12.68 9.94 -34.84
CA THR A 88 13.31 11.05 -35.58
C THR A 88 13.89 10.61 -36.93
N ILE A 89 14.17 11.57 -37.80
CA ILE A 89 14.93 11.39 -39.03
C ILE A 89 16.37 11.84 -38.74
N PRO A 90 17.38 11.18 -39.30
CA PRO A 90 18.76 11.66 -39.25
C PRO A 90 18.83 13.11 -39.63
N ASN A 91 19.38 14.07 -39.17
CA ASN A 91 19.46 15.49 -39.45
C ASN A 91 18.47 16.45 -38.76
N ARG A 92 17.59 15.99 -37.84
CA ARG A 92 16.74 16.88 -37.03
C ARG A 92 17.11 16.84 -35.55
N TYR A 93 18.39 16.99 -35.24
CA TYR A 93 18.87 16.97 -33.84
C TYR A 93 18.44 18.20 -33.01
N GLU A 94 18.05 19.30 -33.64
CA GLU A 94 17.59 20.49 -32.91
C GLU A 94 16.27 20.25 -32.17
N ASP A 95 15.38 19.47 -32.75
CA ASP A 95 14.11 19.15 -32.13
C ASP A 95 14.29 18.15 -30.96
N PHE A 96 15.34 17.32 -31.03
CA PHE A 96 15.77 16.44 -29.97
C PHE A 96 16.09 17.22 -28.68
N ARG A 97 16.87 18.28 -28.76
CA ARG A 97 17.27 19.08 -27.60
C ARG A 97 16.08 19.68 -26.83
N LYS A 98 14.97 19.93 -27.50
CA LYS A 98 13.78 20.55 -26.91
C LYS A 98 12.99 19.61 -25.97
N VAL A 99 13.21 18.31 -26.09
CA VAL A 99 12.48 17.27 -25.32
C VAL A 99 13.39 16.23 -24.70
N ALA A 100 14.72 16.34 -24.89
CA ALA A 100 15.70 15.40 -24.34
C ALA A 100 15.77 15.40 -22.80
N ASP A 101 15.45 16.54 -22.19
CA ASP A 101 15.51 16.70 -20.73
C ASP A 101 14.28 16.15 -19.99
N TYR A 102 13.26 15.71 -20.73
CA TYR A 102 12.10 15.11 -20.08
C TYR A 102 12.36 13.63 -19.73
N GLU A 103 12.15 13.28 -18.47
CA GLU A 103 12.23 11.90 -17.99
C GLU A 103 11.27 10.97 -18.77
N GLY A 104 11.74 9.76 -19.09
CA GLY A 104 10.95 8.77 -19.83
C GLY A 104 10.71 9.10 -21.30
N VAL A 105 11.53 9.95 -21.91
CA VAL A 105 11.54 10.19 -23.36
C VAL A 105 12.79 9.55 -23.97
N GLU A 106 12.59 8.59 -24.86
CA GLU A 106 13.66 7.90 -25.58
C GLU A 106 13.57 8.19 -27.07
N PHE A 107 14.70 8.18 -27.76
CA PHE A 107 14.80 8.52 -29.18
C PHE A 107 15.23 7.33 -30.02
N VAL A 108 14.64 7.25 -31.20
CA VAL A 108 14.98 6.24 -32.19
C VAL A 108 15.07 6.90 -33.55
N SER A 109 16.17 6.65 -34.25
CA SER A 109 16.35 7.11 -35.65
C SER A 109 15.86 6.06 -36.64
N ARG A 110 15.31 6.50 -37.78
CA ARG A 110 14.97 5.63 -38.90
C ARG A 110 16.19 5.43 -39.83
N PRO A 111 16.32 4.26 -40.51
CA PRO A 111 15.43 3.11 -40.54
C PRO A 111 15.57 2.26 -39.28
N LEU A 112 14.46 1.74 -38.75
CA LEU A 112 14.38 0.94 -37.52
C LEU A 112 14.08 -0.53 -37.85
N SER A 113 14.86 -1.43 -37.31
CA SER A 113 14.56 -2.85 -37.39
C SER A 113 13.47 -3.26 -36.39
N LYS A 114 12.70 -4.32 -36.73
CA LYS A 114 11.73 -4.89 -35.77
C LYS A 114 12.39 -5.22 -34.43
N ARG A 115 13.56 -5.86 -34.47
CA ARG A 115 14.30 -6.30 -33.26
C ARG A 115 14.66 -5.10 -32.36
N GLU A 116 15.11 -4.01 -32.95
CA GLU A 116 15.48 -2.82 -32.20
C GLU A 116 14.25 -2.15 -31.57
N LEU A 117 13.15 -2.02 -32.34
CA LEU A 117 11.90 -1.45 -31.83
C LEU A 117 11.39 -2.24 -30.63
N ILE A 118 11.29 -3.56 -30.75
CA ILE A 118 10.82 -4.44 -29.66
C ILE A 118 11.75 -4.36 -28.45
N LEU A 119 13.07 -4.34 -28.65
CA LEU A 119 14.02 -4.21 -27.54
C LEU A 119 13.80 -2.91 -26.76
N ARG A 120 13.61 -1.80 -27.44
CA ARG A 120 13.38 -0.51 -26.79
C ARG A 120 12.05 -0.44 -26.08
N ILE A 121 10.99 -0.94 -26.70
CA ILE A 121 9.68 -1.07 -26.05
C ILE A 121 9.80 -1.89 -24.76
N ASN A 122 10.41 -3.06 -24.85
CA ASN A 122 10.58 -3.94 -23.68
C ASN A 122 11.39 -3.28 -22.56
N ASN A 123 12.45 -2.55 -22.88
CA ASN A 123 13.23 -1.84 -21.89
C ASN A 123 12.40 -0.76 -21.17
N GLN A 124 11.60 0.01 -21.92
CA GLN A 124 10.74 1.04 -21.34
C GLN A 124 9.60 0.45 -20.49
N LEU A 125 8.98 -0.63 -20.97
CA LEU A 125 7.95 -1.34 -20.20
C LEU A 125 8.52 -1.97 -18.91
N LEU A 126 9.74 -2.51 -18.97
CA LEU A 126 10.42 -3.05 -17.79
C LEU A 126 10.70 -1.97 -16.74
N LEU A 127 11.16 -0.79 -17.18
CA LEU A 127 11.36 0.38 -16.31
C LEU A 127 10.04 0.84 -15.69
N LEU A 128 8.98 0.92 -16.47
CA LEU A 128 7.64 1.29 -16.00
C LEU A 128 7.14 0.31 -14.92
N GLU A 129 7.27 -1.00 -15.16
CA GLU A 129 6.87 -2.02 -14.17
C GLU A 129 7.72 -1.96 -12.90
N SER A 130 9.02 -1.73 -13.03
CA SER A 130 9.90 -1.58 -11.88
C SER A 130 9.50 -0.38 -11.03
N GLN A 131 9.17 0.74 -11.63
CA GLN A 131 8.65 1.93 -10.95
C GLN A 131 7.33 1.65 -10.23
N ARG A 132 6.37 1.00 -10.91
CA ARG A 132 5.08 0.59 -10.32
C ARG A 132 5.26 -0.33 -9.11
N ILE A 133 6.20 -1.27 -9.17
CA ILE A 133 6.51 -2.17 -8.05
C ILE A 133 7.08 -1.36 -6.87
N ILE A 134 8.02 -0.47 -7.10
CA ILE A 134 8.64 0.38 -6.07
C ILE A 134 7.57 1.27 -5.41
N GLU A 135 6.70 1.90 -6.18
CA GLU A 135 5.61 2.73 -5.65
C GLU A 135 4.67 1.92 -4.75
N ARG A 136 4.21 0.73 -5.19
CA ARG A 136 3.37 -0.17 -4.38
C ARG A 136 4.07 -0.61 -3.08
N GLN A 137 5.36 -0.91 -3.16
CA GLN A 137 6.13 -1.28 -1.96
C GLN A 137 6.25 -0.10 -0.99
N ASN A 138 6.51 1.10 -1.49
CA ASN A 138 6.57 2.32 -0.67
C ASN A 138 5.23 2.62 0.02
N GLU A 139 4.12 2.52 -0.69
CA GLU A 139 2.78 2.68 -0.11
C GLU A 139 2.52 1.66 1.00
N ARG A 140 2.92 0.39 0.77
CA ARG A 140 2.80 -0.67 1.78
C ARG A 140 3.65 -0.39 3.01
N ILE A 141 4.91 0.03 2.84
CA ILE A 141 5.81 0.40 3.94
C ILE A 141 5.21 1.56 4.73
N GLN A 142 4.73 2.60 4.05
CA GLN A 142 4.10 3.75 4.72
C GLN A 142 2.84 3.36 5.50
N SER A 143 2.00 2.48 4.95
CA SER A 143 0.80 2.00 5.64
C SER A 143 1.14 1.22 6.91
N VAL A 144 2.17 0.36 6.85
CA VAL A 144 2.67 -0.40 8.01
C VAL A 144 3.27 0.54 9.05
N SER A 145 4.07 1.53 8.63
CA SER A 145 4.66 2.53 9.53
C SER A 145 3.59 3.32 10.28
N ARG A 146 2.59 3.86 9.57
CA ARG A 146 1.46 4.60 10.20
C ARG A 146 0.70 3.75 11.21
N SER A 147 0.46 2.46 10.88
CA SER A 147 -0.21 1.54 11.80
C SER A 147 0.61 1.30 13.06
N LYS A 148 1.93 1.20 12.91
CA LYS A 148 2.88 1.05 14.02
C LYS A 148 2.92 2.28 14.92
N ASP A 149 2.98 3.49 14.33
CA ASP A 149 2.99 4.75 15.07
C ASP A 149 1.69 4.96 15.86
N LYS A 150 0.54 4.66 15.24
CA LYS A 150 -0.76 4.70 15.92
C LYS A 150 -0.80 3.74 17.11
N LEU A 151 -0.28 2.54 16.94
CA LEU A 151 -0.20 1.55 18.02
C LEU A 151 0.64 2.07 19.18
N TYR A 152 1.85 2.57 18.93
CA TYR A 152 2.71 3.12 19.99
C TYR A 152 2.03 4.27 20.74
N SER A 153 1.26 5.10 20.03
CA SER A 153 0.50 6.18 20.66
C SER A 153 -0.56 5.67 21.63
N VAL A 154 -1.32 4.63 21.23
CA VAL A 154 -2.33 3.99 22.08
C VAL A 154 -1.67 3.36 23.30
N ILE A 155 -0.62 2.58 23.11
CA ILE A 155 0.12 1.94 24.20
C ILE A 155 0.64 2.96 25.21
N ALA A 156 1.29 4.02 24.71
CA ALA A 156 1.83 5.07 25.57
C ALA A 156 0.73 5.80 26.36
N HIS A 157 -0.46 5.96 25.75
CA HIS A 157 -1.61 6.53 26.44
C HIS A 157 -2.13 5.61 27.54
N ASP A 158 -2.34 4.33 27.21
CA ASP A 158 -2.96 3.35 28.13
C ASP A 158 -2.03 2.96 29.27
N LEU A 159 -0.71 2.99 29.08
CA LEU A 159 0.28 2.80 30.15
C LEU A 159 0.45 4.05 31.03
N ARG A 160 0.25 5.24 30.49
CA ARG A 160 0.41 6.49 31.28
C ARG A 160 -0.58 6.59 32.42
N ALA A 161 -1.81 6.11 32.23
CA ALA A 161 -2.85 6.17 33.25
C ALA A 161 -2.49 5.35 34.51
N PRO A 162 -2.24 4.01 34.42
CA PRO A 162 -1.88 3.22 35.59
C PRO A 162 -0.55 3.67 36.23
N ILE A 163 0.47 4.02 35.44
CA ILE A 163 1.74 4.54 35.98
C ILE A 163 1.53 5.85 36.72
N GLY A 164 0.69 6.75 36.20
CA GLY A 164 0.33 8.00 36.88
C GLY A 164 -0.39 7.76 38.21
N THR A 165 -1.33 6.81 38.24
CA THR A 165 -2.03 6.40 39.49
C THR A 165 -1.07 5.79 40.51
N LEU A 166 -0.21 4.88 40.09
CA LEU A 166 0.83 4.29 40.95
C LEU A 166 1.72 5.38 41.57
N LYS A 167 2.19 6.32 40.75
CA LYS A 167 3.00 7.44 41.23
C LYS A 167 2.27 8.29 42.27
N MET A 168 1.01 8.64 42.02
CA MET A 168 0.19 9.43 42.91
C MET A 168 -0.04 8.74 44.26
N ILE A 169 -0.31 7.42 44.26
CA ILE A 169 -0.49 6.64 45.51
C ILE A 169 0.82 6.57 46.29
N LEU A 170 1.95 6.35 45.60
CA LEU A 170 3.27 6.32 46.25
C LEU A 170 3.62 7.69 46.87
N GLU A 171 3.37 8.79 46.20
CA GLU A 171 3.57 10.14 46.73
C GLU A 171 2.68 10.39 47.95
N ALA A 172 1.41 9.95 47.95
CA ALA A 172 0.53 10.05 49.08
C ALA A 172 1.03 9.28 50.29
N LEU A 173 1.55 8.06 50.09
CA LEU A 173 2.15 7.24 51.14
C LEU A 173 3.43 7.86 51.71
N ASP A 174 4.25 8.51 50.89
CA ASP A 174 5.51 9.11 51.35
C ASP A 174 5.28 10.42 52.14
N HIS A 175 4.39 11.29 51.70
CA HIS A 175 4.15 12.56 52.33
C HIS A 175 3.34 12.52 53.64
N GLN A 176 2.61 11.44 53.93
CA GLN A 176 1.69 11.34 55.05
C GLN A 176 2.00 10.19 56.03
N LYS A 177 3.23 9.67 56.07
CA LYS A 177 3.64 8.50 56.87
C LYS A 177 3.20 8.54 58.36
N GLU A 178 3.04 9.73 58.94
CA GLU A 178 2.70 9.87 60.39
C GLU A 178 1.21 10.17 60.64
N LYS A 179 0.36 10.34 59.62
CA LYS A 179 -1.03 10.80 59.79
C LYS A 179 -2.10 9.96 59.10
N ILE A 180 -1.73 8.91 58.39
CA ILE A 180 -2.71 8.05 57.70
C ILE A 180 -3.18 6.95 58.68
N PRO A 181 -4.49 6.80 58.93
CA PRO A 181 -5.03 5.65 59.69
C PRO A 181 -4.65 4.33 58.99
N ASP A 182 -4.37 3.26 59.81
CA ASP A 182 -3.95 1.96 59.33
C ASP A 182 -4.88 1.33 58.26
N ASP A 183 -6.19 1.56 58.36
CA ASP A 183 -7.16 1.09 57.37
C ASP A 183 -7.04 1.80 56.01
N ASN A 184 -6.66 3.08 56.01
CA ASN A 184 -6.42 3.82 54.76
C ASN A 184 -5.12 3.36 54.06
N ILE A 185 -4.09 3.01 54.84
CA ILE A 185 -2.84 2.43 54.32
C ILE A 185 -3.12 1.09 53.62
N LYS A 186 -3.93 0.20 54.25
CA LYS A 186 -4.33 -1.06 53.62
C LYS A 186 -5.07 -0.86 52.30
N ASN A 187 -5.99 0.10 52.23
CA ASN A 187 -6.72 0.42 51.01
C ASN A 187 -5.79 0.95 49.92
N LEU A 188 -4.82 1.82 50.24
CA LEU A 188 -3.85 2.33 49.28
C LEU A 188 -2.93 1.23 48.75
N ILE A 189 -2.49 0.30 49.61
CA ILE A 189 -1.70 -0.87 49.19
C ILE A 189 -2.52 -1.76 48.26
N LYS A 190 -3.80 -2.01 48.56
CA LYS A 190 -4.69 -2.78 47.69
C LYS A 190 -4.86 -2.12 46.33
N MET A 191 -5.07 -0.80 46.28
CA MET A 191 -5.13 -0.03 45.00
C MET A 191 -3.82 -0.11 44.21
N LEU A 192 -2.65 -0.08 44.88
CA LEU A 192 -1.36 -0.27 44.23
C LEU A 192 -1.25 -1.64 43.57
N GLN A 193 -1.67 -2.70 44.29
CA GLN A 193 -1.64 -4.07 43.73
C GLN A 193 -2.55 -4.17 42.52
N GLU A 194 -3.83 -3.76 42.64
CA GLU A 194 -4.80 -3.81 41.54
C GLU A 194 -4.30 -3.04 40.31
N THR A 195 -3.77 -1.81 40.50
CA THR A 195 -3.25 -0.99 39.40
C THR A 195 -1.98 -1.59 38.74
N THR A 196 -1.15 -2.28 39.57
CA THR A 196 0.05 -2.95 39.05
C THR A 196 -0.34 -4.16 38.20
N ASP A 197 -1.32 -4.95 38.67
CA ASP A 197 -1.83 -6.12 37.94
C ASP A 197 -2.46 -5.70 36.61
N GLU A 198 -3.23 -4.61 36.59
CA GLU A 198 -3.78 -4.04 35.35
C GLU A 198 -2.68 -3.61 34.36
N ALA A 199 -1.64 -2.93 34.85
CA ALA A 199 -0.53 -2.49 34.00
C ALA A 199 0.27 -3.69 33.46
N PHE A 200 0.45 -4.73 34.26
CA PHE A 200 1.12 -5.96 33.88
C PHE A 200 0.33 -6.71 32.82
N LEU A 201 -0.98 -6.85 32.97
CA LEU A 201 -1.87 -7.49 32.01
C LEU A 201 -1.85 -6.74 30.64
N LEU A 202 -1.82 -5.41 30.66
CA LEU A 202 -1.67 -4.59 29.45
C LEU A 202 -0.36 -4.89 28.72
N LEU A 203 0.74 -5.02 29.47
CA LEU A 203 2.06 -5.37 28.92
C LEU A 203 2.08 -6.80 28.34
N GLU A 204 1.50 -7.77 29.02
CA GLU A 204 1.41 -9.16 28.52
C GLU A 204 0.59 -9.22 27.23
N ASN A 205 -0.57 -8.58 27.19
CA ASN A 205 -1.40 -8.52 26.00
C ASN A 205 -0.66 -7.86 24.82
N LEU A 206 0.15 -6.84 25.08
CA LEU A 206 0.98 -6.20 24.07
C LEU A 206 2.07 -7.13 23.53
N LEU A 207 2.76 -7.85 24.41
CA LEU A 207 3.80 -8.82 24.03
C LEU A 207 3.19 -9.96 23.20
N LEU A 208 2.04 -10.50 23.63
CA LEU A 208 1.31 -11.52 22.87
C LEU A 208 0.93 -11.02 21.49
N TRP A 209 0.38 -9.81 21.41
CA TRP A 209 0.02 -9.20 20.12
C TRP A 209 1.24 -8.98 19.22
N SER A 210 2.35 -8.48 19.78
CA SER A 210 3.61 -8.27 19.04
C SER A 210 4.18 -9.59 18.49
N ASN A 211 4.19 -10.63 19.32
CA ASN A 211 4.68 -11.96 18.95
C ASN A 211 3.78 -12.63 17.90
N SER A 212 2.47 -12.47 18.00
CA SER A 212 1.51 -12.95 17.02
C SER A 212 1.76 -12.34 15.64
N ARG A 213 1.97 -11.01 15.59
CA ARG A 213 2.18 -10.30 14.33
C ARG A 213 3.51 -10.60 13.66
N ASN A 214 4.53 -10.93 14.43
CA ASN A 214 5.84 -11.33 13.94
C ASN A 214 5.93 -12.81 13.55
N GLY A 215 4.82 -13.56 13.63
CA GLY A 215 4.79 -15.00 13.34
C GLY A 215 5.58 -15.85 14.33
N LEU A 216 5.91 -15.29 15.50
CA LEU A 216 6.66 -15.97 16.56
C LEU A 216 5.76 -16.86 17.43
N LEU A 217 4.44 -16.64 17.40
CA LEU A 217 3.48 -17.50 18.06
C LEU A 217 3.18 -18.69 17.14
N GLN A 218 3.62 -19.86 17.54
CA GLN A 218 3.16 -21.12 16.96
C GLN A 218 1.92 -21.57 17.75
N PRO A 219 0.74 -21.65 17.10
CA PRO A 219 -0.46 -22.07 17.80
C PRO A 219 -0.31 -23.52 18.29
N TYR A 220 -0.44 -23.73 19.58
CA TYR A 220 -0.50 -25.05 20.20
C TYR A 220 -1.93 -25.55 20.18
N ARG A 221 -2.30 -26.23 19.10
CA ARG A 221 -3.66 -26.75 18.94
C ARG A 221 -3.89 -27.98 19.79
N GLN A 222 -4.95 -27.93 20.61
CA GLN A 222 -5.40 -29.05 21.42
C GLN A 222 -6.92 -29.20 21.32
N ALA A 223 -7.41 -30.39 21.69
CA ALA A 223 -8.84 -30.62 21.79
C ALA A 223 -9.38 -29.90 23.02
N PHE A 224 -10.43 -29.11 22.89
CA PHE A 224 -11.09 -28.44 24.01
C PHE A 224 -12.60 -28.47 23.88
N SER A 225 -13.29 -28.35 25.01
CA SER A 225 -14.74 -28.27 25.08
C SER A 225 -15.19 -26.82 24.85
N PHE A 226 -15.76 -26.54 23.69
CA PHE A 226 -16.34 -25.23 23.42
C PHE A 226 -17.48 -24.88 24.37
N THR A 227 -18.24 -25.88 24.78
CA THR A 227 -19.36 -25.73 25.73
C THR A 227 -18.89 -25.28 27.12
N GLU A 228 -17.75 -25.79 27.59
CA GLU A 228 -17.16 -25.37 28.87
C GLU A 228 -16.57 -23.97 28.77
N ALA A 229 -15.78 -23.69 27.74
CA ALA A 229 -15.21 -22.37 27.50
C ALA A 229 -16.30 -21.27 27.37
N ALA A 230 -17.40 -21.56 26.67
CA ALA A 230 -18.53 -20.64 26.56
C ALA A 230 -19.21 -20.40 27.93
N LYS A 231 -19.37 -21.45 28.77
CA LYS A 231 -19.92 -21.30 30.12
C LYS A 231 -19.04 -20.40 31.00
N GLU A 232 -17.73 -20.60 30.99
CA GLU A 232 -16.79 -19.77 31.75
C GLU A 232 -16.91 -18.30 31.36
N VAL A 233 -16.93 -17.97 30.03
CA VAL A 233 -17.09 -16.60 29.54
C VAL A 233 -18.46 -16.03 29.97
N ILE A 234 -19.54 -16.79 29.90
CA ILE A 234 -20.86 -16.33 30.33
C ILE A 234 -20.87 -15.98 31.82
N VAL A 235 -20.32 -16.85 32.69
CA VAL A 235 -20.23 -16.59 34.13
C VAL A 235 -19.45 -15.29 34.43
N LEU A 236 -18.34 -15.06 33.72
CA LEU A 236 -17.55 -13.83 33.87
C LEU A 236 -18.31 -12.56 33.45
N GLN A 237 -19.21 -12.67 32.46
CA GLN A 237 -19.96 -11.53 31.93
C GLN A 237 -21.33 -11.31 32.62
N GLU A 238 -21.81 -12.29 33.41
CA GLU A 238 -23.17 -12.29 33.98
C GLU A 238 -23.36 -11.08 34.92
N ASN A 239 -22.40 -10.80 35.80
CA ASN A 239 -22.46 -9.64 36.71
C ASN A 239 -22.51 -8.32 35.98
N ILE A 240 -21.75 -8.19 34.86
CA ILE A 240 -21.70 -6.96 34.04
C ILE A 240 -23.03 -6.82 33.28
N ALA A 241 -23.59 -7.89 32.79
CA ALA A 241 -24.84 -7.92 32.07
C ALA A 241 -26.02 -7.53 33.00
N GLU A 242 -26.07 -8.10 34.20
CA GLU A 242 -27.09 -7.78 35.22
C GLU A 242 -27.06 -6.31 35.59
N ALA A 243 -25.86 -5.76 35.85
CA ALA A 243 -25.70 -4.32 36.15
C ALA A 243 -26.23 -3.39 35.06
N LYS A 244 -26.30 -3.87 33.79
CA LYS A 244 -26.83 -3.16 32.62
C LYS A 244 -28.25 -3.56 32.26
N GLY A 245 -28.92 -4.44 33.03
CA GLY A 245 -30.25 -4.94 32.73
C GLY A 245 -30.33 -5.86 31.53
N ILE A 246 -29.19 -6.45 31.11
CA ILE A 246 -29.10 -7.35 29.94
C ILE A 246 -29.20 -8.80 30.43
N LYS A 247 -30.02 -9.62 29.77
CA LYS A 247 -30.10 -11.07 30.04
C LYS A 247 -29.31 -11.83 28.98
N ILE A 248 -28.40 -12.69 29.44
CA ILE A 248 -27.65 -13.58 28.57
C ILE A 248 -28.37 -14.93 28.51
N TYR A 249 -28.63 -15.41 27.28
CA TYR A 249 -29.25 -16.70 27.02
C TYR A 249 -28.23 -17.62 26.36
N ASN A 250 -27.99 -18.79 26.95
CA ASN A 250 -27.14 -19.82 26.39
C ASN A 250 -28.02 -20.85 25.65
N HIS A 251 -27.81 -20.99 24.33
CA HIS A 251 -28.50 -21.94 23.48
C HIS A 251 -27.59 -23.09 23.00
N ILE A 252 -26.52 -23.39 23.74
CA ILE A 252 -25.63 -24.52 23.41
C ILE A 252 -26.26 -25.80 24.00
N ASP A 253 -27.09 -26.47 23.20
CA ASP A 253 -27.85 -27.63 23.63
C ASP A 253 -27.05 -28.95 23.61
N ARG A 254 -25.90 -28.99 22.97
CA ARG A 254 -25.07 -30.21 22.84
C ARG A 254 -23.59 -29.92 23.12
N PRO A 255 -22.87 -30.89 23.73
CA PRO A 255 -21.42 -30.79 23.88
C PRO A 255 -20.77 -30.65 22.50
N PHE A 256 -19.97 -29.62 22.34
CA PHE A 256 -19.22 -29.36 21.12
C PHE A 256 -17.72 -29.31 21.47
N THR A 257 -16.94 -30.16 20.78
CA THR A 257 -15.48 -30.21 20.95
C THR A 257 -14.82 -29.55 19.74
N GLY A 258 -13.93 -28.62 19.98
CA GLY A 258 -13.11 -27.96 19.00
C GLY A 258 -11.65 -28.39 19.07
N TYR A 259 -10.86 -28.02 18.09
CA TYR A 259 -9.41 -28.22 18.07
C TYR A 259 -8.74 -26.89 17.74
N ALA A 260 -8.25 -26.20 18.76
CA ALA A 260 -7.65 -24.87 18.64
C ALA A 260 -6.61 -24.64 19.76
N ASP A 261 -5.95 -23.51 19.69
CA ASP A 261 -5.14 -22.94 20.75
C ASP A 261 -6.10 -22.20 21.72
N VAL A 262 -6.13 -22.61 22.97
CA VAL A 262 -7.09 -22.15 23.98
C VAL A 262 -6.39 -21.36 25.05
#